data_8f27cc9a3bb0d22e49fc5f66b6484c31
#
_entry.id   8f27cc9a3bb0d22e49fc5f66b6484c31
#
_cell.length_a   1.000
_cell.length_b   1.000
_cell.length_c   1.000
_cell.angle_alpha   90.00
_cell.angle_beta   90.00
_cell.angle_gamma   90.00
#
_symmetry.space_group_name_H-M   'P 1'
#
loop_
_entity.id
_entity.type
_entity.pdbx_description
1 polymer ?
#
loop_
_entity_poly.entity_id
_entity_poly.type
_entity_poly.pdbx_seq_one_letter_code
_entity_poly.pdbx_strand_id
1 'polypeptide(L)'
;GKVLTGGVDANALQRPKRFFGAARNIEEGGSLTIISTALIDTGSRMDEVIFEEFKGTGNSETVLDRKIAEKRIYPAIDITKSGTRREELLFDKDDLQKMNVLRRIIAPMGTMDAIEFINSKLKDTKNNAEFFNSMNKPA
;
A
#
# COMPACT_ATOMS: atom_id res chain seq x y z
N GLY A 1 -26.88 21.69 -0.24
CA GLY A 1 -25.55 21.22 0.09
C GLY A 1 -24.61 21.32 -1.10
N LYS A 2 -23.31 21.44 -0.83
CA LYS A 2 -22.30 21.48 -1.88
C LYS A 2 -22.09 20.09 -2.45
N VAL A 3 -22.31 19.90 -3.73
CA VAL A 3 -22.11 18.63 -4.43
C VAL A 3 -20.72 18.62 -5.07
N LEU A 4 -19.95 17.56 -4.79
CA LEU A 4 -18.67 17.30 -5.43
C LEU A 4 -18.89 16.75 -6.85
N THR A 5 -17.85 16.84 -7.70
CA THR A 5 -17.85 16.21 -9.01
C THR A 5 -18.14 14.71 -8.86
N GLY A 6 -19.09 14.16 -9.64
CA GLY A 6 -19.55 12.78 -9.51
C GLY A 6 -20.82 12.59 -8.70
N GLY A 7 -21.48 13.67 -8.25
CA GLY A 7 -22.76 13.63 -7.58
C GLY A 7 -22.72 13.31 -6.07
N VAL A 8 -21.52 13.31 -5.48
CA VAL A 8 -21.36 13.05 -4.04
C VAL A 8 -21.54 14.34 -3.25
N ASP A 9 -22.43 14.36 -2.24
CA ASP A 9 -22.53 15.46 -1.31
C ASP A 9 -21.28 15.55 -0.44
N ALA A 10 -20.67 16.73 -0.38
CA ALA A 10 -19.45 16.97 0.41
C ALA A 10 -19.62 16.60 1.89
N ASN A 11 -20.82 16.74 2.45
CA ASN A 11 -21.11 16.38 3.84
C ASN A 11 -21.32 14.87 4.07
N ALA A 12 -21.65 14.11 3.01
CA ALA A 12 -21.92 12.68 3.11
C ALA A 12 -20.67 11.87 3.55
N LEU A 13 -19.47 12.37 3.27
CA LEU A 13 -18.22 11.72 3.59
C LEU A 13 -17.67 12.06 4.99
N GLN A 14 -18.27 12.98 5.72
CA GLN A 14 -17.76 13.40 7.04
C GLN A 14 -17.77 12.26 8.06
N ARG A 15 -18.87 11.53 8.18
CA ARG A 15 -18.97 10.40 9.11
C ARG A 15 -18.03 9.25 8.75
N PRO A 16 -17.98 8.79 7.49
CA PRO A 16 -16.98 7.82 7.06
C PRO A 16 -15.54 8.25 7.34
N LYS A 17 -15.19 9.51 7.11
CA LYS A 17 -13.85 10.05 7.41
C LYS A 17 -13.54 10.02 8.90
N ARG A 18 -14.47 10.39 9.76
CA ARG A 18 -14.31 10.30 11.22
C ARG A 18 -14.15 8.87 11.69
N PHE A 19 -14.96 7.97 11.14
CA PHE A 19 -14.85 6.53 11.43
C PHE A 19 -13.48 6.00 11.03
N PHE A 20 -13.03 6.30 9.82
CA PHE A 20 -11.71 5.88 9.34
C PHE A 20 -10.55 6.48 10.16
N GLY A 21 -10.70 7.72 10.58
CA GLY A 21 -9.74 8.40 11.47
C GLY A 21 -9.74 7.91 12.92
N ALA A 22 -10.63 7.00 13.30
CA ALA A 22 -10.67 6.42 14.64
C ALA A 22 -9.64 5.31 14.87
N ALA A 23 -9.00 4.79 13.81
CA ALA A 23 -7.93 3.81 13.92
C ALA A 23 -6.75 4.37 14.73
N ARG A 24 -6.36 3.68 15.79
CA ARG A 24 -5.33 4.14 16.73
C ARG A 24 -4.85 3.05 17.68
N ASN A 25 -3.69 3.27 18.26
CA ASN A 25 -3.31 2.57 19.49
C ASN A 25 -4.06 3.17 20.68
N ILE A 26 -4.46 2.32 21.62
CA ILE A 26 -5.19 2.71 22.83
C ILE A 26 -4.18 2.83 23.98
N GLU A 27 -4.26 3.89 24.74
CA GLU A 27 -3.29 4.20 25.81
C GLU A 27 -3.25 3.12 26.88
N GLU A 28 -4.41 2.58 27.27
CA GLU A 28 -4.53 1.49 28.24
C GLU A 28 -4.14 0.11 27.68
N GLY A 29 -3.77 0.03 26.42
CA GLY A 29 -3.36 -1.18 25.73
C GLY A 29 -4.31 -1.62 24.62
N GLY A 30 -3.77 -2.34 23.65
CA GLY A 30 -4.48 -2.73 22.44
C GLY A 30 -4.53 -1.66 21.38
N SER A 31 -5.25 -1.94 20.32
CA SER A 31 -5.40 -1.04 19.17
C SER A 31 -6.72 -1.27 18.43
N LEU A 32 -7.19 -0.23 17.74
CA LEU A 32 -8.25 -0.35 16.75
C LEU A 32 -7.62 -0.28 15.36
N THR A 33 -7.71 -1.38 14.62
CA THR A 33 -7.28 -1.47 13.23
C THR A 33 -8.50 -1.46 12.31
N ILE A 34 -8.46 -0.64 11.28
CA ILE A 34 -9.51 -0.56 10.26
C ILE A 34 -8.90 -0.95 8.91
N ILE A 35 -9.46 -1.98 8.29
CA ILE A 35 -9.14 -2.39 6.93
C ILE A 35 -10.29 -1.96 6.03
N SER A 36 -9.97 -1.12 5.07
CA SER A 36 -10.96 -0.55 4.14
C SER A 36 -10.51 -0.77 2.70
N THR A 37 -11.47 -1.00 1.82
CA THR A 37 -11.22 -1.11 0.37
C THR A 37 -11.82 0.09 -0.35
N ALA A 38 -11.13 0.55 -1.37
CA ALA A 38 -11.62 1.56 -2.30
C ALA A 38 -11.44 1.07 -3.73
N LEU A 39 -12.40 1.36 -4.59
CA LEU A 39 -12.33 1.00 -5.99
C LEU A 39 -11.64 2.11 -6.79
N ILE A 40 -10.77 1.71 -7.70
CA ILE A 40 -10.10 2.59 -8.65
C ILE A 40 -10.23 2.03 -10.08
N ASP A 41 -10.08 2.89 -11.07
CA ASP A 41 -10.12 2.53 -12.50
C ASP A 41 -11.39 1.77 -12.90
N THR A 42 -12.53 2.14 -12.32
CA THR A 42 -13.84 1.54 -12.61
C THR A 42 -14.61 2.25 -13.73
N GLY A 43 -14.13 3.40 -14.18
CA GLY A 43 -14.86 4.30 -15.05
C GLY A 43 -15.95 5.12 -14.35
N SER A 44 -16.19 4.88 -13.05
CA SER A 44 -17.13 5.64 -12.24
C SER A 44 -16.48 6.89 -11.68
N ARG A 45 -17.07 8.04 -11.99
CA ARG A 45 -16.62 9.34 -11.45
C ARG A 45 -16.81 9.42 -9.93
N MET A 46 -17.84 8.79 -9.41
CA MET A 46 -18.10 8.74 -7.97
C MET A 46 -17.03 7.92 -7.24
N ASP A 47 -16.61 6.79 -7.79
CA ASP A 47 -15.53 5.98 -7.20
C ASP A 47 -14.22 6.76 -7.15
N GLU A 48 -13.89 7.50 -8.21
CA GLU A 48 -12.72 8.38 -8.24
C GLU A 48 -12.77 9.46 -7.15
N VAL A 49 -13.92 10.11 -6.97
CA VAL A 49 -14.11 11.14 -5.94
C VAL A 49 -13.97 10.54 -4.54
N ILE A 50 -14.56 9.40 -4.28
CA ILE A 50 -14.46 8.71 -2.98
C ILE A 50 -13.00 8.35 -2.71
N PHE A 51 -12.30 7.78 -3.68
CA PHE A 51 -10.89 7.44 -3.54
C PHE A 51 -10.03 8.66 -3.21
N GLU A 52 -10.17 9.76 -3.96
CA GLU A 52 -9.41 11.00 -3.74
C GLU A 52 -9.68 11.62 -2.36
N GLU A 53 -10.93 11.56 -1.88
CA GLU A 53 -11.31 12.06 -0.56
C GLU A 53 -10.70 11.26 0.60
N PHE A 54 -10.43 9.97 0.41
CA PHE A 54 -9.82 9.10 1.43
C PHE A 54 -8.32 8.89 1.23
N LYS A 55 -7.79 9.26 0.07
CA LYS A 55 -6.37 9.13 -0.25
C LYS A 55 -5.51 9.86 0.79
N GLY A 56 -4.51 9.15 1.30
CA GLY A 56 -3.59 9.70 2.28
C GLY A 56 -4.12 9.77 3.71
N THR A 57 -5.37 9.34 3.99
CA THR A 57 -5.91 9.27 5.36
C THR A 57 -5.51 7.99 6.08
N GLY A 58 -5.23 6.91 5.35
CA GLY A 58 -4.71 5.66 5.91
C GLY A 58 -3.21 5.73 6.18
N ASN A 59 -2.73 4.91 7.09
CA ASN A 59 -1.30 4.78 7.40
C ASN A 59 -0.61 3.64 6.63
N SER A 60 -1.37 2.82 5.92
CA SER A 60 -0.86 1.79 5.02
C SER A 60 -1.78 1.66 3.81
N GLU A 61 -1.20 1.63 2.63
CA GLU A 61 -1.93 1.51 1.38
C GLU A 61 -1.35 0.36 0.55
N THR A 62 -2.22 -0.56 0.14
CA THR A 62 -1.89 -1.61 -0.82
C THR A 62 -2.64 -1.33 -2.11
N VAL A 63 -1.90 -0.98 -3.16
CA VAL A 63 -2.45 -0.66 -4.47
C VAL A 63 -2.36 -1.88 -5.37
N LEU A 64 -3.48 -2.27 -5.97
CA LEU A 64 -3.53 -3.36 -6.94
C LEU A 64 -3.49 -2.77 -8.37
N ASP A 65 -2.91 -3.53 -9.28
CA ASP A 65 -2.81 -3.15 -10.68
C ASP A 65 -3.45 -4.20 -11.58
N ARG A 66 -4.35 -3.73 -12.47
CA ARG A 66 -5.10 -4.60 -13.38
C ARG A 66 -4.19 -5.31 -14.37
N LYS A 67 -3.16 -4.65 -14.89
CA LYS A 67 -2.24 -5.24 -15.87
C LYS A 67 -1.46 -6.42 -15.28
N ILE A 68 -1.11 -6.35 -14.00
CA ILE A 68 -0.47 -7.46 -13.28
C ILE A 68 -1.44 -8.64 -13.19
N ALA A 69 -2.71 -8.38 -12.84
CA ALA A 69 -3.75 -9.42 -12.77
C ALA A 69 -4.03 -10.06 -14.14
N GLU A 70 -4.04 -9.27 -15.22
CA GLU A 70 -4.19 -9.78 -16.59
C GLU A 70 -3.08 -10.75 -16.99
N LYS A 71 -1.87 -10.55 -16.46
CA LYS A 71 -0.73 -11.47 -16.61
C LYS A 71 -0.78 -12.67 -15.66
N ARG A 72 -1.85 -12.82 -14.88
CA ARG A 72 -2.01 -13.89 -13.88
C ARG A 72 -0.93 -13.92 -12.82
N ILE A 73 -0.37 -12.76 -12.48
CA ILE A 73 0.56 -12.58 -11.36
C ILE A 73 -0.25 -12.16 -10.14
N TYR A 74 -0.20 -12.98 -9.08
CA TYR A 74 -0.94 -12.74 -7.84
C TYR A 74 -0.03 -12.88 -6.63
N PRO A 75 -0.25 -12.03 -5.58
CA PRO A 75 -1.16 -10.90 -5.57
C PRO A 75 -0.76 -9.82 -6.57
N ALA A 76 -1.75 -9.19 -7.22
CA ALA A 76 -1.52 -8.20 -8.27
C ALA A 76 -1.17 -6.81 -7.68
N ILE A 77 -0.14 -6.76 -6.86
CA ILE A 77 0.25 -5.56 -6.11
C ILE A 77 1.20 -4.70 -6.94
N ASP A 78 0.86 -3.42 -7.07
CA ASP A 78 1.81 -2.40 -7.49
C ASP A 78 2.71 -2.03 -6.31
N ILE A 79 3.88 -2.64 -6.24
CA ILE A 79 4.80 -2.45 -5.12
C ILE A 79 5.45 -1.07 -5.10
N THR A 80 5.43 -0.34 -6.20
CA THR A 80 5.99 1.01 -6.26
C THR A 80 5.04 2.07 -5.74
N LYS A 81 3.72 1.82 -5.83
CA LYS A 81 2.66 2.70 -5.33
C LYS A 81 2.18 2.32 -3.93
N SER A 82 2.46 1.11 -3.48
CA SER A 82 2.10 0.62 -2.16
C SER A 82 3.10 1.06 -1.11
N GLY A 83 2.67 1.26 0.12
CA GLY A 83 3.57 1.67 1.19
C GLY A 83 2.88 1.83 2.53
N THR A 84 3.70 1.96 3.57
CA THR A 84 3.27 2.16 4.95
C THR A 84 4.00 3.37 5.52
N ARG A 85 3.27 4.23 6.24
CA ARG A 85 3.85 5.38 6.92
C ARG A 85 4.60 4.94 8.17
N ARG A 86 5.60 5.72 8.55
CA ARG A 86 6.33 5.51 9.80
C ARG A 86 6.93 4.10 9.91
N GLU A 87 7.54 3.61 8.84
CA GLU A 87 8.15 2.29 8.79
C GLU A 87 9.23 2.07 9.85
N GLU A 88 9.87 3.14 10.28
CA GLU A 88 10.85 3.13 11.35
C GLU A 88 10.31 2.62 12.70
N LEU A 89 8.98 2.57 12.83
CA LEU A 89 8.31 1.98 13.99
C LEU A 89 8.08 0.48 13.85
N LEU A 90 8.23 -0.06 12.64
CA LEU A 90 7.93 -1.46 12.29
C LEU A 90 9.19 -2.30 12.04
N PHE A 91 10.23 -1.66 11.55
CA PHE A 91 11.51 -2.29 11.20
C PHE A 91 12.61 -1.82 12.14
N ASP A 92 13.56 -2.71 12.43
CA ASP A 92 14.81 -2.28 13.01
C ASP A 92 15.63 -1.46 11.99
N LYS A 93 16.70 -0.84 12.47
CA LYS A 93 17.51 0.08 11.65
C LYS A 93 18.16 -0.62 10.45
N ASP A 94 18.59 -1.87 10.61
CA ASP A 94 19.25 -2.64 9.56
C ASP A 94 18.25 -3.04 8.46
N ASP A 95 17.10 -3.59 8.83
CA ASP A 95 16.04 -3.96 7.91
C ASP A 95 15.49 -2.74 7.17
N LEU A 96 15.31 -1.60 7.86
CA LEU A 96 14.88 -0.36 7.23
C LEU A 96 15.88 0.11 6.16
N GLN A 97 17.17 0.01 6.43
CA GLN A 97 18.22 0.35 5.47
C GLN A 97 18.15 -0.57 4.24
N LYS A 98 17.97 -1.87 4.44
CA LYS A 98 17.82 -2.85 3.35
C LYS A 98 16.56 -2.58 2.53
N MET A 99 15.44 -2.24 3.15
CA MET A 99 14.23 -1.82 2.46
C MET A 99 14.46 -0.58 1.59
N ASN A 100 15.19 0.39 2.08
CA ASN A 100 15.52 1.59 1.30
C ASN A 100 16.44 1.29 0.12
N VAL A 101 17.38 0.35 0.27
CA VAL A 101 18.20 -0.14 -0.85
C VAL A 101 17.34 -0.83 -1.88
N LEU A 102 16.44 -1.72 -1.45
CA LEU A 102 15.51 -2.42 -2.33
C LEU A 102 14.64 -1.45 -3.13
N ARG A 103 14.08 -0.42 -2.49
CA ARG A 103 13.29 0.61 -3.18
C ARG A 103 14.08 1.33 -4.25
N ARG A 104 15.35 1.64 -4.01
CA ARG A 104 16.21 2.25 -5.02
C ARG A 104 16.47 1.33 -6.21
N ILE A 105 16.54 0.03 -5.98
CA ILE A 105 16.70 -0.97 -7.04
C ILE A 105 15.45 -1.05 -7.91
N ILE A 106 14.26 -1.08 -7.29
CA ILE A 106 13.01 -1.24 -8.04
C ILE A 106 12.46 0.07 -8.61
N ALA A 107 12.85 1.23 -8.07
CA ALA A 107 12.32 2.52 -8.49
C ALA A 107 12.41 2.80 -10.00
N PRO A 108 13.51 2.48 -10.71
CA PRO A 108 13.59 2.68 -12.16
C PRO A 108 12.87 1.60 -12.97
N MET A 109 12.40 0.52 -12.34
CA MET A 109 11.66 -0.54 -13.01
C MET A 109 10.22 -0.12 -13.26
N GLY A 110 9.61 -0.60 -14.35
CA GLY A 110 8.17 -0.51 -14.53
C GLY A 110 7.43 -1.40 -13.52
N THR A 111 6.14 -1.14 -13.31
CA THR A 111 5.29 -1.87 -12.35
C THR A 111 5.38 -3.39 -12.53
N MET A 112 5.35 -3.87 -13.77
CA MET A 112 5.44 -5.30 -14.09
C MET A 112 6.81 -5.88 -13.71
N ASP A 113 7.88 -5.23 -14.16
CA ASP A 113 9.24 -5.71 -13.91
C ASP A 113 9.56 -5.72 -12.40
N ALA A 114 9.06 -4.72 -11.67
CA ALA A 114 9.25 -4.64 -10.24
C ALA A 114 8.62 -5.82 -9.49
N ILE A 115 7.36 -6.17 -9.79
CA ILE A 115 6.70 -7.31 -9.13
C ILE A 115 7.31 -8.65 -9.55
N GLU A 116 7.69 -8.82 -10.79
CA GLU A 116 8.37 -10.02 -11.27
C GLU A 116 9.74 -10.21 -10.60
N PHE A 117 10.51 -9.11 -10.50
CA PHE A 117 11.78 -9.11 -9.80
C PHE A 117 11.64 -9.54 -8.34
N ILE A 118 10.74 -8.92 -7.59
CA ILE A 118 10.48 -9.25 -6.18
C ILE A 118 10.02 -10.71 -6.05
N ASN A 119 9.07 -11.14 -6.85
CA ASN A 119 8.58 -12.53 -6.81
C ASN A 119 9.69 -13.54 -7.09
N SER A 120 10.59 -13.25 -8.03
CA SER A 120 11.73 -14.14 -8.32
C SER A 120 12.65 -14.28 -7.11
N LYS A 121 12.90 -13.19 -6.39
CA LYS A 121 13.76 -13.20 -5.19
C LYS A 121 13.10 -13.87 -3.99
N LEU A 122 11.80 -13.63 -3.79
CA LEU A 122 11.05 -14.22 -2.67
C LEU A 122 10.89 -15.75 -2.81
N LYS A 123 10.82 -16.28 -4.03
CA LYS A 123 10.74 -17.73 -4.26
C LYS A 123 11.93 -18.50 -3.69
N ASP A 124 13.09 -17.90 -3.64
CA ASP A 124 14.33 -18.52 -3.19
C ASP A 124 14.55 -18.39 -1.68
N THR A 125 13.62 -17.78 -0.96
CA THR A 125 13.70 -17.53 0.47
C THR A 125 12.45 -18.03 1.20
N LYS A 126 12.60 -18.45 2.46
CA LYS A 126 11.51 -18.99 3.28
C LYS A 126 10.71 -17.92 4.01
N ASN A 127 11.34 -16.79 4.30
CA ASN A 127 10.75 -15.69 5.05
C ASN A 127 11.50 -14.38 4.78
N ASN A 128 10.98 -13.27 5.30
CA ASN A 128 11.57 -11.94 5.10
C ASN A 128 12.98 -11.82 5.68
N ALA A 129 13.25 -12.43 6.83
CA ALA A 129 14.58 -12.39 7.44
C ALA A 129 15.63 -13.04 6.53
N GLU A 130 15.32 -14.19 5.95
CA GLU A 130 16.19 -14.85 4.98
C GLU A 130 16.37 -14.02 3.71
N PHE A 131 15.30 -13.39 3.22
CA PHE A 131 15.36 -12.48 2.08
C PHE A 131 16.30 -11.29 2.37
N PHE A 132 16.15 -10.60 3.48
CA PHE A 132 17.04 -9.49 3.86
C PHE A 132 18.49 -9.95 4.04
N ASN A 133 18.72 -11.12 4.62
CA ASN A 133 20.07 -11.68 4.75
C ASN A 133 20.69 -12.02 3.40
N SER A 134 19.88 -12.42 2.42
CA SER A 134 20.37 -12.72 1.06
C SER A 134 20.91 -11.50 0.33
N MET A 135 20.43 -10.30 0.68
CA MET A 135 20.89 -9.04 0.08
C MET A 135 22.34 -8.70 0.43
N ASN A 136 22.89 -9.28 1.48
CA ASN A 136 24.29 -9.05 1.92
C ASN A 136 25.30 -10.00 1.27
N LYS A 137 24.82 -11.00 0.51
CA LYS A 137 25.71 -11.93 -0.18
C LYS A 137 26.13 -11.35 -1.53
N PRO A 138 27.43 -11.32 -1.85
CA PRO A 138 27.85 -10.99 -3.21
C PRO A 138 27.24 -12.02 -4.18
N ALA A 139 26.86 -11.52 -5.35
CA ALA A 139 26.30 -12.34 -6.43
C ALA A 139 27.33 -13.34 -6.94
#